data_e892577bacc6a7ac1ff57ae3639a6bbd
#
_entry.id   e892577bacc6a7ac1ff57ae3639a6bbd
#
_cell.length_a   1.000
_cell.length_b   1.000
_cell.length_c   1.000
_cell.angle_alpha   90.00
_cell.angle_beta   90.00
_cell.angle_gamma   90.00
#
_symmetry.space_group_name_H-M   'P 1'
#
loop_
_entity.id
_entity.type
_entity.pdbx_description
1 polymer ?
#
loop_
_entity_poly.entity_id
_entity_poly.type
_entity_poly.pdbx_seq_one_letter_code
_entity_poly.pdbx_strand_id
1 'polypeptide(L)'
;MPVAIVTGASRGFGRALARSIAIDGWSLVLDARRPQELETARAELAVLGAEVIAIAGDVNSADHRAALIESAIGLGSLDLLVNNASTLGPSPLPSLETYGLEELRDVFEVNTLAPLALIQLALPLLKQSHGTVVSLTSDAAVEAYEGWGGYGSTKAALDQLHRVLAKEVTEVHFYTFDPGDMRTEMHQAAFPGEDISDRPEPETVVPALRSLLDSGAPSGRYGASELAS
;
A
#
# COMPACT_ATOMS: atom_id res chain seq x y z
N MET A 1 -4.62 11.20 -18.90
CA MET A 1 -3.79 11.38 -17.68
C MET A 1 -3.67 10.01 -17.04
N PRO A 2 -2.53 9.64 -16.48
CA PRO A 2 -2.42 8.36 -15.81
C PRO A 2 -3.28 8.33 -14.53
N VAL A 3 -3.77 7.14 -14.18
CA VAL A 3 -4.69 6.93 -13.06
C VAL A 3 -4.05 5.99 -12.03
N ALA A 4 -4.10 6.36 -10.76
CA ALA A 4 -3.65 5.50 -9.67
C ALA A 4 -4.76 5.23 -8.66
N ILE A 5 -4.81 3.99 -8.16
CA ILE A 5 -5.53 3.62 -6.95
C ILE A 5 -4.51 3.55 -5.81
N VAL A 6 -4.76 4.26 -4.70
CA VAL A 6 -3.92 4.19 -3.50
C VAL A 6 -4.80 3.83 -2.30
N THR A 7 -4.59 2.63 -1.75
CA THR A 7 -5.32 2.19 -0.55
C THR A 7 -4.68 2.71 0.73
N GLY A 8 -5.48 2.99 1.77
CA GLY A 8 -4.98 3.56 3.03
C GLY A 8 -4.40 4.97 2.87
N ALA A 9 -4.99 5.80 2.00
CA ALA A 9 -4.43 7.09 1.57
C ALA A 9 -4.82 8.28 2.44
N SER A 10 -5.54 8.10 3.56
CA SER A 10 -5.92 9.22 4.43
C SER A 10 -4.77 9.79 5.26
N ARG A 11 -3.69 9.05 5.44
CA ARG A 11 -2.54 9.41 6.29
C ARG A 11 -1.26 8.65 5.91
N GLY A 12 -0.17 8.98 6.59
CA GLY A 12 1.11 8.28 6.47
C GLY A 12 1.62 8.20 5.03
N PHE A 13 2.29 7.10 4.71
CA PHE A 13 2.94 6.92 3.41
C PHE A 13 1.97 6.99 2.23
N GLY A 14 0.78 6.38 2.34
CA GLY A 14 -0.22 6.43 1.26
C GLY A 14 -0.65 7.85 0.91
N ARG A 15 -0.87 8.74 1.90
CA ARG A 15 -1.18 10.14 1.67
C ARG A 15 0.01 10.91 1.08
N ALA A 16 1.23 10.69 1.61
CA ALA A 16 2.43 11.33 1.11
C ALA A 16 2.69 10.95 -0.37
N LEU A 17 2.54 9.68 -0.72
CA LEU A 17 2.65 9.20 -2.10
C LEU A 17 1.56 9.81 -2.99
N ALA A 18 0.29 9.76 -2.57
CA ALA A 18 -0.83 10.33 -3.32
C ALA A 18 -0.57 11.81 -3.62
N ARG A 19 -0.05 12.57 -2.63
CA ARG A 19 0.32 13.97 -2.84
C ARG A 19 1.42 14.13 -3.87
N SER A 20 2.46 13.30 -3.82
CA SER A 20 3.56 13.36 -4.78
C SER A 20 3.10 13.12 -6.23
N ILE A 21 2.27 12.10 -6.46
CA ILE A 21 1.80 11.79 -7.82
C ILE A 21 0.71 12.76 -8.30
N ALA A 22 -0.09 13.36 -7.38
CA ALA A 22 -1.03 14.41 -7.73
C ALA A 22 -0.34 15.66 -8.32
N ILE A 23 0.82 16.03 -7.79
CA ILE A 23 1.63 17.16 -8.31
C ILE A 23 2.05 16.90 -9.77
N ASP A 24 2.24 15.66 -10.16
CA ASP A 24 2.62 15.27 -11.53
C ASP A 24 1.39 15.08 -12.45
N GLY A 25 0.21 15.49 -12.00
CA GLY A 25 -1.02 15.50 -12.81
C GLY A 25 -1.70 14.14 -12.94
N TRP A 26 -1.46 13.20 -12.04
CA TRP A 26 -2.21 11.94 -12.00
C TRP A 26 -3.64 12.15 -11.50
N SER A 27 -4.58 11.41 -12.08
CA SER A 27 -5.91 11.22 -11.48
C SER A 27 -5.85 10.11 -10.43
N LEU A 28 -6.58 10.28 -9.33
CA LEU A 28 -6.45 9.42 -8.16
C LEU A 28 -7.78 8.85 -7.70
N VAL A 29 -7.77 7.57 -7.38
CA VAL A 29 -8.80 6.91 -6.56
C VAL A 29 -8.20 6.59 -5.22
N LEU A 30 -8.71 7.20 -4.16
CA LEU A 30 -8.22 7.05 -2.79
C LEU A 30 -9.18 6.25 -1.95
N ASP A 31 -8.65 5.39 -1.11
CA ASP A 31 -9.38 4.60 -0.13
C ASP A 31 -8.84 4.83 1.28
N ALA A 32 -9.73 4.84 2.24
CA ALA A 32 -9.44 4.66 3.66
C ALA A 32 -10.72 4.36 4.45
N ARG A 33 -10.59 3.79 5.65
CA ARG A 33 -11.73 3.47 6.52
C ARG A 33 -12.38 4.69 7.18
N ARG A 34 -11.64 5.79 7.38
CA ARG A 34 -12.09 7.00 8.10
C ARG A 34 -12.53 8.07 7.11
N PRO A 35 -13.86 8.34 6.96
CA PRO A 35 -14.36 9.22 5.91
C PRO A 35 -13.85 10.65 6.02
N GLN A 36 -13.79 11.21 7.22
CA GLN A 36 -13.40 12.61 7.45
C GLN A 36 -11.92 12.85 7.12
N GLU A 37 -11.04 11.92 7.54
CA GLU A 37 -9.60 12.01 7.22
C GLU A 37 -9.36 11.85 5.71
N LEU A 38 -10.09 10.94 5.07
CA LEU A 38 -9.99 10.70 3.64
C LEU A 38 -10.48 11.91 2.84
N GLU A 39 -11.59 12.54 3.25
CA GLU A 39 -12.09 13.75 2.60
C GLU A 39 -11.13 14.94 2.76
N THR A 40 -10.47 15.06 3.92
CA THR A 40 -9.40 16.04 4.12
C THR A 40 -8.26 15.82 3.13
N ALA A 41 -7.79 14.59 2.99
CA ALA A 41 -6.74 14.25 2.03
C ALA A 41 -7.19 14.55 0.58
N ARG A 42 -8.43 14.17 0.21
CA ARG A 42 -8.99 14.48 -1.11
C ARG A 42 -8.99 15.99 -1.41
N ALA A 43 -9.47 16.79 -0.45
CA ALA A 43 -9.58 18.24 -0.63
C ALA A 43 -8.21 18.89 -0.82
N GLU A 44 -7.19 18.46 -0.08
CA GLU A 44 -5.81 18.93 -0.23
C GLU A 44 -5.22 18.61 -1.61
N LEU A 45 -5.48 17.39 -2.11
CA LEU A 45 -4.98 16.97 -3.41
C LEU A 45 -5.70 17.65 -4.57
N ALA A 46 -7.00 17.91 -4.42
CA ALA A 46 -7.77 18.64 -5.43
C ALA A 46 -7.28 20.08 -5.64
N VAL A 47 -6.73 20.72 -4.59
CA VAL A 47 -6.11 22.07 -4.71
C VAL A 47 -4.86 22.05 -5.61
N LEU A 48 -4.20 20.89 -5.75
CA LEU A 48 -3.06 20.73 -6.65
C LEU A 48 -3.49 20.54 -8.12
N GLY A 49 -4.79 20.53 -8.42
CA GLY A 49 -5.33 20.37 -9.76
C GLY A 49 -5.55 18.91 -10.19
N ALA A 50 -5.34 17.95 -9.30
CA ALA A 50 -5.60 16.54 -9.59
C ALA A 50 -7.09 16.23 -9.54
N GLU A 51 -7.57 15.36 -10.44
CA GLU A 51 -8.88 14.73 -10.31
C GLU A 51 -8.83 13.62 -9.25
N VAL A 52 -9.58 13.78 -8.16
CA VAL A 52 -9.49 12.88 -7.00
C VAL A 52 -10.85 12.37 -6.59
N ILE A 53 -11.04 11.06 -6.70
CA ILE A 53 -12.19 10.32 -6.18
C ILE A 53 -11.77 9.67 -4.85
N ALA A 54 -12.53 9.91 -3.80
CA ALA A 54 -12.29 9.33 -2.48
C ALA A 54 -13.46 8.45 -2.07
N ILE A 55 -13.19 7.19 -1.76
CA ILE A 55 -14.20 6.20 -1.38
C ILE A 55 -13.85 5.64 0.00
N ALA A 56 -14.64 6.02 0.99
CA ALA A 56 -14.44 5.51 2.34
C ALA A 56 -15.02 4.10 2.46
N GLY A 57 -14.22 3.16 2.98
CA GLY A 57 -14.64 1.78 3.17
C GLY A 57 -13.54 0.87 3.68
N ASP A 58 -13.85 -0.42 3.75
CA ASP A 58 -12.91 -1.46 4.17
C ASP A 58 -12.45 -2.26 2.95
N VAL A 59 -11.14 -2.36 2.75
CA VAL A 59 -10.53 -3.16 1.67
C VAL A 59 -10.92 -4.65 1.74
N ASN A 60 -11.38 -5.15 2.88
CA ASN A 60 -11.90 -6.51 3.02
C ASN A 60 -13.28 -6.68 2.35
N SER A 61 -14.02 -5.60 2.11
CA SER A 61 -15.32 -5.67 1.42
C SER A 61 -15.12 -5.85 -0.09
N ALA A 62 -15.74 -6.88 -0.65
CA ALA A 62 -15.73 -7.12 -2.09
C ALA A 62 -16.39 -5.99 -2.87
N ASP A 63 -17.52 -5.47 -2.37
CA ASP A 63 -18.25 -4.36 -3.00
C ASP A 63 -17.41 -3.09 -2.98
N HIS A 64 -16.67 -2.84 -1.89
CA HIS A 64 -15.77 -1.70 -1.80
C HIS A 64 -14.62 -1.79 -2.82
N ARG A 65 -13.97 -2.95 -2.93
CA ARG A 65 -12.92 -3.17 -3.95
C ARG A 65 -13.46 -3.00 -5.37
N ALA A 66 -14.69 -3.47 -5.65
CA ALA A 66 -15.34 -3.27 -6.94
C ALA A 66 -15.55 -1.78 -7.23
N ALA A 67 -16.03 -1.00 -6.25
CA ALA A 67 -16.24 0.44 -6.39
C ALA A 67 -14.94 1.21 -6.69
N LEU A 68 -13.80 0.79 -6.11
CA LEU A 68 -12.48 1.38 -6.45
C LEU A 68 -12.13 1.16 -7.92
N ILE A 69 -12.34 -0.05 -8.43
CA ILE A 69 -12.07 -0.39 -9.84
C ILE A 69 -13.04 0.34 -10.77
N GLU A 70 -14.33 0.39 -10.46
CA GLU A 70 -15.32 1.14 -11.25
C GLU A 70 -14.95 2.62 -11.35
N SER A 71 -14.43 3.20 -10.27
CA SER A 71 -13.97 4.59 -10.29
C SER A 71 -12.76 4.80 -11.19
N ALA A 72 -11.81 3.87 -11.21
CA ALA A 72 -10.68 3.94 -12.14
C ALA A 72 -11.14 3.79 -13.60
N ILE A 73 -12.10 2.91 -13.87
CA ILE A 73 -12.75 2.79 -15.19
C ILE A 73 -13.38 4.15 -15.60
N GLY A 74 -14.07 4.82 -14.68
CA GLY A 74 -14.65 6.13 -14.91
C GLY A 74 -13.63 7.21 -15.26
N LEU A 75 -12.39 7.10 -14.75
CA LEU A 75 -11.24 7.96 -15.06
C LEU A 75 -10.52 7.57 -16.37
N GLY A 76 -10.85 6.42 -16.95
CA GLY A 76 -10.41 6.00 -18.29
C GLY A 76 -9.26 5.00 -18.34
N SER A 77 -8.49 4.79 -17.27
CA SER A 77 -7.40 3.79 -17.20
C SER A 77 -7.13 3.36 -15.76
N LEU A 78 -6.19 2.43 -15.60
CA LEU A 78 -5.50 2.17 -14.33
C LEU A 78 -4.03 1.87 -14.65
N ASP A 79 -3.15 2.77 -14.28
CA ASP A 79 -1.72 2.70 -14.58
C ASP A 79 -0.91 2.28 -13.35
N LEU A 80 -1.42 2.56 -12.15
CA LEU A 80 -0.76 2.22 -10.89
C LEU A 80 -1.78 1.76 -9.83
N LEU A 81 -1.54 0.59 -9.25
CA LEU A 81 -2.24 0.13 -8.05
C LEU A 81 -1.28 0.08 -6.88
N VAL A 82 -1.57 0.82 -5.80
CA VAL A 82 -0.78 0.81 -4.58
C VAL A 82 -1.57 0.20 -3.42
N ASN A 83 -1.23 -1.02 -3.06
CA ASN A 83 -1.72 -1.70 -1.86
C ASN A 83 -0.89 -1.22 -0.65
N ASN A 84 -1.34 -0.13 -0.05
CA ASN A 84 -0.71 0.47 1.13
C ASN A 84 -1.54 0.26 2.41
N ALA A 85 -2.86 0.07 2.30
CA ALA A 85 -3.69 -0.27 3.46
C ALA A 85 -3.14 -1.52 4.17
N SER A 86 -2.95 -1.42 5.49
CA SER A 86 -2.37 -2.48 6.29
C SER A 86 -2.82 -2.37 7.76
N THR A 87 -2.66 -3.46 8.50
CA THR A 87 -2.83 -3.50 9.95
C THR A 87 -1.71 -4.31 10.60
N LEU A 88 -1.28 -3.89 11.79
CA LEU A 88 -0.36 -4.66 12.63
C LEU A 88 -1.04 -5.86 13.29
N GLY A 89 -2.36 -5.78 13.45
CA GLY A 89 -3.11 -6.63 14.37
C GLY A 89 -3.11 -6.07 15.78
N PRO A 90 -3.10 -6.95 16.81
CA PRO A 90 -3.08 -6.53 18.21
C PRO A 90 -1.84 -5.69 18.57
N SER A 91 -2.03 -4.71 19.46
CA SER A 91 -0.94 -3.94 20.08
C SER A 91 -1.15 -3.92 21.60
N PRO A 92 -0.11 -4.24 22.40
CA PRO A 92 1.24 -4.68 22.04
C PRO A 92 1.25 -5.94 21.17
N LEU A 93 2.30 -6.12 20.36
CA LEU A 93 2.45 -7.27 19.49
C LEU A 93 2.62 -8.56 20.31
N PRO A 94 1.72 -9.56 20.18
CA PRO A 94 1.82 -10.80 20.94
C PRO A 94 2.86 -11.76 20.31
N SER A 95 3.44 -12.62 21.14
CA SER A 95 4.25 -13.74 20.63
C SER A 95 3.38 -14.73 19.86
N LEU A 96 3.96 -15.45 18.89
CA LEU A 96 3.23 -16.47 18.13
C LEU A 96 2.69 -17.61 19.01
N GLU A 97 3.33 -17.88 20.16
CA GLU A 97 2.88 -18.89 21.12
C GLU A 97 1.46 -18.58 21.65
N THR A 98 1.13 -17.29 21.81
CA THR A 98 -0.12 -16.80 22.39
C THR A 98 -1.01 -16.04 21.42
N TYR A 99 -0.61 -15.93 20.16
CA TYR A 99 -1.36 -15.17 19.14
C TYR A 99 -2.74 -15.78 18.91
N GLY A 100 -3.79 -15.00 19.07
CA GLY A 100 -5.15 -15.45 18.75
C GLY A 100 -5.30 -15.74 17.26
N LEU A 101 -5.83 -16.93 16.92
CA LEU A 101 -5.95 -17.32 15.51
C LEU A 101 -6.99 -16.51 14.73
N GLU A 102 -8.01 -15.98 15.40
CA GLU A 102 -8.99 -15.09 14.76
C GLU A 102 -8.34 -13.75 14.42
N GLU A 103 -7.59 -13.15 15.36
CA GLU A 103 -6.84 -11.91 15.11
C GLU A 103 -5.80 -12.11 13.99
N LEU A 104 -5.15 -13.29 13.94
CA LEU A 104 -4.22 -13.61 12.87
C LEU A 104 -4.92 -13.69 11.51
N ARG A 105 -6.12 -14.29 11.44
CA ARG A 105 -6.93 -14.31 10.22
C ARG A 105 -7.25 -12.89 9.74
N ASP A 106 -7.67 -12.01 10.65
CA ASP A 106 -7.99 -10.63 10.33
C ASP A 106 -6.78 -9.89 9.75
N VAL A 107 -5.57 -10.14 10.29
CA VAL A 107 -4.34 -9.54 9.75
C VAL A 107 -4.04 -10.08 8.35
N PHE A 108 -4.23 -11.38 8.11
CA PHE A 108 -4.08 -11.98 6.77
C PHE A 108 -5.11 -11.45 5.78
N GLU A 109 -6.36 -11.25 6.19
CA GLU A 109 -7.41 -10.69 5.34
C GLU A 109 -7.00 -9.31 4.82
N VAL A 110 -6.59 -8.40 5.72
CA VAL A 110 -6.23 -7.03 5.35
C VAL A 110 -4.92 -6.96 4.57
N ASN A 111 -3.88 -7.68 5.02
CA ASN A 111 -2.52 -7.46 4.52
C ASN A 111 -2.17 -8.34 3.31
N THR A 112 -2.93 -9.42 3.07
CA THR A 112 -2.58 -10.43 2.05
C THR A 112 -3.74 -10.70 1.09
N LEU A 113 -4.92 -11.06 1.61
CA LEU A 113 -6.03 -11.50 0.78
C LEU A 113 -6.73 -10.31 0.10
N ALA A 114 -6.96 -9.21 0.81
CA ALA A 114 -7.55 -8.01 0.21
C ALA A 114 -6.67 -7.42 -0.91
N PRO A 115 -5.33 -7.25 -0.74
CA PRO A 115 -4.42 -6.89 -1.82
C PRO A 115 -4.49 -7.84 -3.03
N LEU A 116 -4.46 -9.15 -2.81
CA LEU A 116 -4.56 -10.12 -3.90
C LEU A 116 -5.90 -9.99 -4.65
N ALA A 117 -7.01 -9.89 -3.92
CA ALA A 117 -8.33 -9.74 -4.52
C ALA A 117 -8.45 -8.43 -5.32
N LEU A 118 -7.89 -7.33 -4.82
CA LEU A 118 -7.86 -6.06 -5.55
C LEU A 118 -6.98 -6.14 -6.80
N ILE A 119 -5.82 -6.79 -6.72
CA ILE A 119 -4.97 -7.07 -7.89
C ILE A 119 -5.75 -7.83 -8.94
N GLN A 120 -6.44 -8.92 -8.57
CA GLN A 120 -7.22 -9.75 -9.51
C GLN A 120 -8.29 -8.93 -10.25
N LEU A 121 -8.99 -8.04 -9.54
CA LEU A 121 -9.97 -7.13 -10.16
C LEU A 121 -9.32 -6.08 -11.07
N ALA A 122 -8.11 -5.60 -10.72
CA ALA A 122 -7.38 -4.57 -11.43
C ALA A 122 -6.67 -5.08 -12.69
N LEU A 123 -6.31 -6.39 -12.73
CA LEU A 123 -5.49 -6.97 -13.81
C LEU A 123 -5.98 -6.66 -15.22
N PRO A 124 -7.29 -6.70 -15.57
CA PRO A 124 -7.73 -6.38 -16.92
C PRO A 124 -7.35 -4.96 -17.36
N LEU A 125 -7.43 -3.99 -16.46
CA LEU A 125 -7.06 -2.59 -16.75
C LEU A 125 -5.54 -2.42 -16.77
N LEU A 126 -4.83 -2.98 -15.78
CA LEU A 126 -3.37 -2.91 -15.69
C LEU A 126 -2.68 -3.56 -16.88
N LYS A 127 -3.22 -4.65 -17.43
CA LYS A 127 -2.70 -5.26 -18.65
C LYS A 127 -2.87 -4.35 -19.87
N GLN A 128 -3.97 -3.61 -19.97
CA GLN A 128 -4.22 -2.69 -21.08
C GLN A 128 -3.26 -1.50 -21.05
N SER A 129 -2.95 -0.99 -19.86
CA SER A 129 -2.06 0.16 -19.65
C SER A 129 -0.59 -0.23 -19.55
N HIS A 130 -0.24 -1.51 -19.51
CA HIS A 130 1.08 -1.99 -19.09
C HIS A 130 1.50 -1.42 -17.75
N GLY A 131 0.54 -1.38 -16.83
CA GLY A 131 0.65 -0.69 -15.53
C GLY A 131 1.50 -1.42 -14.51
N THR A 132 1.51 -0.85 -13.31
CA THR A 132 2.34 -1.34 -12.19
C THR A 132 1.49 -1.60 -10.96
N VAL A 133 1.79 -2.67 -10.25
CA VAL A 133 1.29 -2.96 -8.90
C VAL A 133 2.43 -2.78 -7.90
N VAL A 134 2.20 -1.95 -6.90
CA VAL A 134 3.08 -1.84 -5.72
C VAL A 134 2.32 -2.30 -4.50
N SER A 135 2.91 -3.20 -3.72
CA SER A 135 2.40 -3.53 -2.38
C SER A 135 3.45 -3.22 -1.32
N LEU A 136 3.03 -2.51 -0.26
CA LEU A 136 3.92 -2.19 0.84
C LEU A 136 4.24 -3.45 1.64
N THR A 137 5.53 -3.77 1.74
CA THR A 137 6.08 -4.85 2.55
C THR A 137 6.86 -4.31 3.75
N SER A 138 7.71 -5.10 4.36
CA SER A 138 8.52 -4.75 5.52
C SER A 138 9.71 -5.70 5.61
N ASP A 139 10.77 -5.29 6.29
CA ASP A 139 11.87 -6.16 6.73
C ASP A 139 11.38 -7.35 7.56
N ALA A 140 10.30 -7.19 8.35
CA ALA A 140 9.65 -8.28 9.08
C ALA A 140 9.12 -9.42 8.18
N ALA A 141 9.06 -9.22 6.85
CA ALA A 141 8.75 -10.29 5.89
C ALA A 141 9.92 -11.27 5.68
N VAL A 142 11.14 -10.84 5.98
CA VAL A 142 12.38 -11.60 5.71
C VAL A 142 13.22 -11.81 6.97
N GLU A 143 13.13 -10.92 7.95
CA GLU A 143 13.84 -11.00 9.23
C GLU A 143 12.90 -11.47 10.34
N ALA A 144 13.44 -12.22 11.29
CA ALA A 144 12.69 -12.76 12.41
C ALA A 144 12.83 -11.86 13.64
N TYR A 145 11.76 -11.15 13.98
CA TYR A 145 11.69 -10.34 15.20
C TYR A 145 10.66 -10.90 16.17
N GLU A 146 10.98 -10.87 17.47
CA GLU A 146 10.04 -11.26 18.52
C GLU A 146 8.80 -10.36 18.50
N GLY A 147 7.59 -10.96 18.58
CA GLY A 147 6.31 -10.27 18.50
C GLY A 147 5.83 -9.96 17.07
N TRP A 148 6.69 -9.95 16.08
CA TRP A 148 6.32 -9.58 14.70
C TRP A 148 5.76 -10.73 13.86
N GLY A 149 5.65 -11.94 14.41
CA GLY A 149 5.28 -13.12 13.66
C GLY A 149 3.92 -13.03 12.96
N GLY A 150 2.92 -12.40 13.56
CA GLY A 150 1.62 -12.18 12.93
C GLY A 150 1.71 -11.28 11.70
N TYR A 151 2.21 -10.07 11.88
CA TYR A 151 2.40 -9.10 10.78
C TYR A 151 3.40 -9.58 9.74
N GLY A 152 4.60 -10.01 10.16
CA GLY A 152 5.67 -10.43 9.27
C GLY A 152 5.28 -11.59 8.37
N SER A 153 4.54 -12.59 8.89
CA SER A 153 4.04 -13.70 8.07
C SER A 153 3.09 -13.25 6.95
N THR A 154 2.25 -12.23 7.19
CA THR A 154 1.37 -11.68 6.16
C THR A 154 2.15 -10.95 5.07
N LYS A 155 3.22 -10.23 5.44
CA LYS A 155 4.08 -9.53 4.47
C LYS A 155 4.95 -10.51 3.68
N ALA A 156 5.45 -11.58 4.31
CA ALA A 156 6.15 -12.67 3.62
C ALA A 156 5.23 -13.38 2.60
N ALA A 157 3.97 -13.64 2.98
CA ALA A 157 2.98 -14.20 2.07
C ALA A 157 2.71 -13.27 0.88
N LEU A 158 2.56 -11.96 1.12
CA LEU A 158 2.34 -10.95 0.08
C LEU A 158 3.55 -10.88 -0.88
N ASP A 159 4.78 -10.89 -0.37
CA ASP A 159 6.00 -10.91 -1.18
C ASP A 159 6.03 -12.14 -2.09
N GLN A 160 5.67 -13.32 -1.57
CA GLN A 160 5.64 -14.55 -2.38
C GLN A 160 4.55 -14.51 -3.46
N LEU A 161 3.36 -13.98 -3.14
CA LEU A 161 2.29 -13.80 -4.14
C LEU A 161 2.74 -12.89 -5.29
N HIS A 162 3.42 -11.78 -4.99
CA HIS A 162 3.97 -10.88 -6.02
C HIS A 162 5.02 -11.56 -6.90
N ARG A 163 5.91 -12.38 -6.32
CA ARG A 163 6.91 -13.14 -7.08
C ARG A 163 6.26 -14.12 -8.07
N VAL A 164 5.16 -14.76 -7.67
CA VAL A 164 4.40 -15.67 -8.53
C VAL A 164 3.67 -14.89 -9.62
N LEU A 165 2.92 -13.84 -9.25
CA LEU A 165 2.21 -12.98 -10.20
C LEU A 165 3.15 -12.41 -11.28
N ALA A 166 4.36 -12.01 -10.92
CA ALA A 166 5.36 -11.51 -11.86
C ALA A 166 5.84 -12.57 -12.88
N LYS A 167 5.64 -13.86 -12.61
CA LYS A 167 5.92 -14.95 -13.56
C LYS A 167 4.70 -15.31 -14.42
N GLU A 168 3.51 -15.17 -13.86
CA GLU A 168 2.25 -15.54 -14.52
C GLU A 168 1.71 -14.42 -15.43
N VAL A 169 2.01 -13.14 -15.09
CA VAL A 169 1.49 -11.95 -15.76
C VAL A 169 2.64 -11.05 -16.15
N THR A 170 3.09 -11.19 -17.39
CA THR A 170 4.31 -10.50 -17.90
C THR A 170 4.04 -9.08 -18.41
N GLU A 171 2.76 -8.71 -18.61
CA GLU A 171 2.35 -7.40 -19.12
C GLU A 171 2.29 -6.33 -18.04
N VAL A 172 2.43 -6.71 -16.75
CA VAL A 172 2.29 -5.83 -15.57
C VAL A 172 3.56 -5.93 -14.72
N HIS A 173 4.04 -4.81 -14.21
CA HIS A 173 5.13 -4.81 -13.23
C HIS A 173 4.58 -5.05 -11.81
N PHE A 174 5.23 -5.92 -11.05
CA PHE A 174 4.87 -6.23 -9.67
C PHE A 174 6.03 -5.92 -8.74
N TYR A 175 5.86 -4.90 -7.90
CA TYR A 175 6.84 -4.51 -6.89
C TYR A 175 6.29 -4.74 -5.48
N THR A 176 7.09 -5.36 -4.62
CA THR A 176 6.92 -5.19 -3.19
C THR A 176 7.96 -4.19 -2.69
N PHE A 177 7.50 -3.14 -2.01
CA PHE A 177 8.34 -2.04 -1.59
C PHE A 177 8.37 -1.97 -0.06
N ASP A 178 9.58 -2.04 0.48
CA ASP A 178 9.86 -1.87 1.90
C ASP A 178 10.27 -0.42 2.15
N PRO A 179 9.42 0.39 2.77
CA PRO A 179 9.72 1.79 3.03
C PRO A 179 10.69 2.00 4.20
N GLY A 180 10.99 0.94 4.97
CA GLY A 180 11.66 1.03 6.26
C GLY A 180 10.78 1.66 7.34
N ASP A 181 11.39 1.96 8.48
CA ASP A 181 10.73 2.62 9.60
C ASP A 181 10.40 4.07 9.26
N MET A 182 9.17 4.47 9.52
CA MET A 182 8.69 5.84 9.30
C MET A 182 7.93 6.35 10.52
N ARG A 183 7.92 7.66 10.73
CA ARG A 183 7.13 8.30 11.78
C ARG A 183 5.65 8.30 11.43
N THR A 184 4.97 7.19 11.76
CA THR A 184 3.55 6.96 11.46
C THR A 184 2.81 6.46 12.69
N GLU A 185 1.48 6.58 12.70
CA GLU A 185 0.65 5.98 13.74
C GLU A 185 0.81 4.45 13.82
N MET A 186 1.05 3.77 12.69
CA MET A 186 1.28 2.33 12.66
C MET A 186 2.60 1.99 13.38
N HIS A 187 3.68 2.72 13.10
CA HIS A 187 4.95 2.51 13.78
C HIS A 187 4.84 2.81 15.27
N GLN A 188 4.17 3.91 15.65
CA GLN A 188 3.91 4.20 17.07
C GLN A 188 3.09 3.11 17.78
N ALA A 189 2.14 2.48 17.06
CA ALA A 189 1.36 1.37 17.63
C ALA A 189 2.20 0.08 17.78
N ALA A 190 3.24 -0.11 16.96
CA ALA A 190 4.18 -1.21 17.14
C ALA A 190 5.09 -1.02 18.35
N PHE A 191 5.40 0.24 18.70
CA PHE A 191 6.27 0.63 19.81
C PHE A 191 5.53 1.57 20.78
N PRO A 192 4.54 1.07 21.54
CA PRO A 192 3.73 1.90 22.41
C PRO A 192 4.58 2.50 23.55
N GLY A 193 4.55 3.84 23.65
CA GLY A 193 5.28 4.58 24.67
C GLY A 193 6.74 4.92 24.33
N GLU A 194 7.25 4.47 23.20
CA GLU A 194 8.57 4.88 22.71
C GLU A 194 8.50 6.22 21.97
N ASP A 195 9.58 6.98 22.03
CA ASP A 195 9.75 8.18 21.20
C ASP A 195 10.24 7.76 19.81
N ILE A 196 9.41 7.98 18.79
CA ILE A 196 9.70 7.70 17.39
C ILE A 196 10.02 8.97 16.58
N SER A 197 10.33 10.08 17.26
CA SER A 197 10.60 11.36 16.58
C SER A 197 11.87 11.35 15.72
N ASP A 198 12.76 10.38 15.97
CA ASP A 198 13.97 10.13 15.18
C ASP A 198 13.68 9.37 13.85
N ARG A 199 12.49 8.84 13.68
CA ARG A 199 12.11 8.15 12.45
C ARG A 199 11.80 9.16 11.35
N PRO A 200 12.20 8.86 10.08
CA PRO A 200 11.94 9.76 8.95
C PRO A 200 10.43 9.95 8.73
N GLU A 201 10.08 11.14 8.25
CA GLU A 201 8.70 11.41 7.80
C GLU A 201 8.39 10.61 6.53
N PRO A 202 7.15 10.15 6.35
CA PRO A 202 6.74 9.40 5.15
C PRO A 202 7.10 10.12 3.84
N GLU A 203 7.01 11.45 3.81
CA GLU A 203 7.33 12.28 2.65
C GLU A 203 8.77 12.14 2.18
N THR A 204 9.71 11.86 3.11
CA THR A 204 11.13 11.71 2.79
C THR A 204 11.45 10.36 2.15
N VAL A 205 10.55 9.38 2.28
CA VAL A 205 10.69 8.03 1.71
C VAL A 205 10.04 7.92 0.32
N VAL A 206 9.03 8.75 0.03
CA VAL A 206 8.32 8.76 -1.26
C VAL A 206 9.26 8.85 -2.48
N PRO A 207 10.33 9.68 -2.49
CA PRO A 207 11.24 9.74 -3.63
C PRO A 207 11.87 8.40 -4.02
N ALA A 208 12.16 7.51 -3.07
CA ALA A 208 12.69 6.18 -3.36
C ALA A 208 11.70 5.33 -4.17
N LEU A 209 10.41 5.29 -3.77
CA LEU A 209 9.39 4.60 -4.56
C LEU A 209 9.18 5.26 -5.92
N ARG A 210 9.22 6.59 -6.01
CA ARG A 210 9.11 7.29 -7.29
C ARG A 210 10.26 6.91 -8.23
N SER A 211 11.48 6.88 -7.73
CA SER A 211 12.65 6.43 -8.49
C SER A 211 12.46 4.99 -9.00
N LEU A 212 11.91 4.09 -8.18
CA LEU A 212 11.61 2.72 -8.61
C LEU A 212 10.58 2.70 -9.74
N LEU A 213 9.48 3.46 -9.63
CA LEU A 213 8.44 3.53 -10.64
C LEU A 213 8.96 4.05 -11.99
N ASP A 214 9.88 5.01 -11.96
CA ASP A 214 10.45 5.63 -13.14
C ASP A 214 11.61 4.82 -13.76
N SER A 215 12.17 3.85 -13.01
CA SER A 215 13.39 3.12 -13.40
C SER A 215 13.17 2.04 -14.47
N GLY A 216 11.94 1.53 -14.63
CA GLY A 216 11.66 0.35 -15.44
C GLY A 216 12.35 -0.93 -14.89
N ALA A 217 12.66 -0.97 -13.61
CA ALA A 217 13.32 -2.11 -12.97
C ALA A 217 12.47 -3.40 -13.12
N PRO A 218 13.09 -4.59 -13.11
CA PRO A 218 12.36 -5.85 -13.12
C PRO A 218 11.41 -5.97 -11.94
N SER A 219 10.30 -6.70 -12.10
CA SER A 219 9.41 -7.05 -10.98
C SER A 219 10.21 -7.72 -9.84
N GLY A 220 9.96 -7.30 -8.59
CA GLY A 220 10.73 -7.80 -7.45
C GLY A 220 10.45 -7.06 -6.15
N ARG A 221 11.23 -7.40 -5.12
CA ARG A 221 11.25 -6.72 -3.82
C ARG A 221 12.36 -5.66 -3.81
N TYR A 222 12.03 -4.47 -3.33
CA TYR A 222 12.93 -3.33 -3.25
C TYR A 222 12.79 -2.64 -1.90
N GLY A 223 13.90 -2.23 -1.31
CA GLY A 223 13.95 -1.41 -0.09
C GLY A 223 14.23 0.05 -0.40
N ALA A 224 13.62 0.97 0.36
CA ALA A 224 13.88 2.40 0.20
C ALA A 224 15.36 2.75 0.40
N SER A 225 16.05 2.08 1.32
CA SER A 225 17.48 2.27 1.59
C SER A 225 18.38 1.87 0.41
N GLU A 226 17.94 0.91 -0.42
CA GLU A 226 18.69 0.45 -1.59
C GLU A 226 18.57 1.42 -2.77
N LEU A 227 17.48 2.19 -2.82
CA LEU A 227 17.14 3.11 -3.90
C LEU A 227 17.56 4.57 -3.62
N ALA A 228 17.98 4.87 -2.40
CA ALA A 228 18.41 6.20 -1.96
C ALA A 228 19.90 6.49 -2.24
N SER A 229 20.59 5.58 -2.92
CA SER A 229 22.04 5.66 -3.20
C SER A 229 22.37 6.26 -4.57
#